data_a559eaf680556e214abb978a643dbe48
#
_entry.id   a559eaf680556e214abb978a643dbe48
#
_cell.length_a   1.000
_cell.length_b   1.000
_cell.length_c   1.000
_cell.angle_alpha   90.00
_cell.angle_beta   90.00
_cell.angle_gamma   90.00
#
_symmetry.space_group_name_H-M   'P 1'
#
loop_
_entity.id
_entity.type
_entity.pdbx_description
1 polymer ?
#
loop_
_entity_poly.entity_id
_entity_poly.type
_entity_poly.pdbx_seq_one_letter_code
_entity_poly.pdbx_strand_id
1 'polypeptide(L)'
;MGSLPTAVSEFMRICFITAFGGKPLNDNLERLANEFTNQGWTIEHIDHASLEVLDGQLTGNDPNGIRHVLDQFDRIWVVGFGDQPTFLDRMQLLRTLDQSKFVNNVDALIYLHGKPHLVLGDLGQHHPQTIVSANPQTLLSAVERGGAWIGKPTAGSFGRDVFTLTKTNSNRRAIIEHLTQSGFAMLQERVETTVEKRFLIAGSQLIGVYGKSHTDHRSNLAAGSVPTIVDATSAEIELVETCIRWLN
;
A
#
# COMPACT_ATOMS: atom_id res chain seq x y z
N MET A 1 -44.51 36.63 -8.34
CA MET A 1 -43.78 35.98 -7.25
C MET A 1 -43.03 34.81 -7.85
N GLY A 2 -41.80 35.04 -8.22
CA GLY A 2 -40.91 33.98 -8.74
C GLY A 2 -40.33 33.22 -7.55
N SER A 3 -40.60 31.93 -7.48
CA SER A 3 -39.90 31.02 -6.56
C SER A 3 -38.43 30.98 -6.95
N LEU A 4 -37.56 31.43 -6.05
CA LEU A 4 -36.11 31.13 -6.15
C LEU A 4 -35.91 29.63 -6.17
N PRO A 5 -35.08 29.10 -7.07
CA PRO A 5 -34.68 27.70 -6.98
C PRO A 5 -33.90 27.53 -5.67
N THR A 6 -34.40 26.70 -4.77
CA THR A 6 -33.64 26.17 -3.65
C THR A 6 -32.45 25.45 -4.24
N ALA A 7 -31.24 26.03 -4.14
CA ALA A 7 -30.01 25.33 -4.38
C ALA A 7 -29.96 24.19 -3.37
N VAL A 8 -30.24 23.01 -3.82
CA VAL A 8 -29.89 21.77 -3.11
C VAL A 8 -28.37 21.79 -3.07
N SER A 9 -27.79 22.07 -1.92
CA SER A 9 -26.36 21.86 -1.70
C SER A 9 -26.12 20.37 -1.94
N GLU A 10 -25.65 20.01 -3.13
CA GLU A 10 -25.19 18.65 -3.39
C GLU A 10 -24.02 18.41 -2.46
N PHE A 11 -24.23 17.54 -1.46
CA PHE A 11 -23.15 17.09 -0.58
C PHE A 11 -22.14 16.34 -1.45
N MET A 12 -20.85 16.70 -1.33
CA MET A 12 -19.76 15.98 -1.98
C MET A 12 -19.78 14.52 -1.53
N ARG A 13 -19.59 13.61 -2.47
CA ARG A 13 -19.62 12.15 -2.23
C ARG A 13 -18.25 11.54 -2.41
N ILE A 14 -17.79 10.81 -1.41
CA ILE A 14 -16.54 10.03 -1.51
C ILE A 14 -16.83 8.53 -1.39
N CYS A 15 -16.16 7.76 -2.23
CA CYS A 15 -16.16 6.31 -2.20
C CYS A 15 -14.83 5.80 -1.65
N PHE A 16 -14.86 5.00 -0.58
CA PHE A 16 -13.72 4.24 -0.11
C PHE A 16 -13.79 2.81 -0.68
N ILE A 17 -12.84 2.45 -1.54
CA ILE A 17 -12.71 1.07 -2.05
C ILE A 17 -11.83 0.29 -1.08
N THR A 18 -12.40 -0.75 -0.46
CA THR A 18 -11.77 -1.55 0.59
C THR A 18 -12.19 -3.01 0.54
N ALA A 19 -11.63 -3.85 1.39
CA ALA A 19 -12.06 -5.24 1.55
C ALA A 19 -13.13 -5.35 2.64
N PHE A 20 -14.22 -6.05 2.36
CA PHE A 20 -15.19 -6.46 3.37
C PHE A 20 -14.85 -7.86 3.90
N GLY A 21 -15.29 -8.15 5.12
CA GLY A 21 -15.15 -9.47 5.74
C GLY A 21 -13.84 -9.74 6.48
N GLY A 22 -12.88 -8.82 6.46
CA GLY A 22 -11.70 -8.86 7.33
C GLY A 22 -11.91 -8.09 8.63
N LYS A 23 -11.27 -8.54 9.73
CA LYS A 23 -11.17 -7.65 10.89
C LYS A 23 -10.39 -6.42 10.47
N PRO A 24 -10.87 -5.19 10.72
CA PRO A 24 -10.07 -4.00 10.48
C PRO A 24 -8.80 -4.12 11.30
N LEU A 25 -7.65 -4.14 10.61
CA LEU A 25 -6.33 -4.24 11.25
C LEU A 25 -5.88 -2.92 11.88
N ASN A 26 -6.59 -1.85 11.58
CA ASN A 26 -6.43 -0.54 12.19
C ASN A 26 -7.73 0.26 12.02
N ASP A 27 -7.85 1.34 12.79
CA ASP A 27 -8.98 2.26 12.80
C ASP A 27 -8.86 3.41 11.76
N ASN A 28 -7.89 3.34 10.84
CA ASN A 28 -7.64 4.43 9.89
C ASN A 28 -8.84 4.69 8.98
N LEU A 29 -9.50 3.64 8.51
CA LEU A 29 -10.67 3.79 7.63
C LEU A 29 -11.81 4.47 8.37
N GLU A 30 -12.08 4.07 9.62
CA GLU A 30 -13.12 4.67 10.46
C GLU A 30 -12.78 6.13 10.77
N ARG A 31 -11.53 6.45 11.12
CA ARG A 31 -11.08 7.82 11.38
C ARG A 31 -11.20 8.71 10.14
N LEU A 32 -10.80 8.21 8.98
CA LEU A 32 -10.95 8.93 7.71
C LEU A 32 -12.43 9.18 7.40
N ALA A 33 -13.28 8.17 7.53
CA ALA A 33 -14.71 8.30 7.32
C ALA A 33 -15.33 9.36 8.26
N ASN A 34 -15.01 9.31 9.54
CA ASN A 34 -15.47 10.29 10.51
C ASN A 34 -15.03 11.72 10.16
N GLU A 35 -13.78 11.90 9.73
CA GLU A 35 -13.28 13.23 9.35
C GLU A 35 -13.98 13.76 8.11
N PHE A 36 -14.18 12.96 7.07
CA PHE A 36 -14.94 13.37 5.90
C PHE A 36 -16.40 13.72 6.25
N THR A 37 -17.04 12.94 7.13
CA THR A 37 -18.39 13.22 7.61
C THR A 37 -18.44 14.57 8.34
N ASN A 38 -17.47 14.85 9.22
CA ASN A 38 -17.37 16.15 9.93
C ASN A 38 -17.22 17.34 8.98
N GLN A 39 -16.63 17.10 7.80
CA GLN A 39 -16.48 18.11 6.75
C GLN A 39 -17.68 18.15 5.77
N GLY A 40 -18.75 17.44 6.05
CA GLY A 40 -20.00 17.47 5.29
C GLY A 40 -20.02 16.58 4.05
N TRP A 41 -19.11 15.60 3.93
CA TRP A 41 -19.12 14.62 2.84
C TRP A 41 -20.07 13.46 3.12
N THR A 42 -20.72 12.97 2.08
CA THR A 42 -21.41 11.66 2.10
C THR A 42 -20.41 10.57 1.74
N ILE A 43 -20.40 9.49 2.54
CA ILE A 43 -19.40 8.44 2.43
C ILE A 43 -20.07 7.14 2.04
N GLU A 44 -19.47 6.46 1.07
CA GLU A 44 -19.80 5.08 0.72
C GLU A 44 -18.55 4.20 0.81
N HIS A 45 -18.76 2.97 1.27
CA HIS A 45 -17.74 1.94 1.28
C HIS A 45 -18.08 0.93 0.20
N ILE A 46 -17.16 0.65 -0.72
CA ILE A 46 -17.35 -0.30 -1.81
C ILE A 46 -16.36 -1.45 -1.65
N ASP A 47 -16.87 -2.69 -1.74
CA ASP A 47 -16.01 -3.86 -1.73
C ASP A 47 -15.22 -3.96 -3.04
N HIS A 48 -13.89 -3.97 -2.93
CA HIS A 48 -13.03 -4.15 -4.09
C HIS A 48 -13.31 -5.46 -4.86
N ALA A 49 -13.81 -6.50 -4.18
CA ALA A 49 -14.16 -7.79 -4.81
C ALA A 49 -15.47 -7.76 -5.59
N SER A 50 -16.30 -6.72 -5.37
CA SER A 50 -17.57 -6.53 -6.06
C SER A 50 -17.49 -5.64 -7.30
N LEU A 51 -16.29 -5.16 -7.66
CA LEU A 51 -16.10 -4.33 -8.84
C LEU A 51 -16.44 -5.12 -10.11
N GLU A 52 -17.36 -4.59 -10.91
CA GLU A 52 -17.84 -5.21 -12.14
C GLU A 52 -18.26 -4.16 -13.19
N VAL A 53 -18.23 -4.53 -14.45
CA VAL A 53 -18.74 -3.68 -15.52
C VAL A 53 -20.11 -4.22 -15.95
N LEU A 54 -21.13 -3.40 -15.77
CA LEU A 54 -22.50 -3.70 -16.17
C LEU A 54 -23.05 -2.55 -17.03
N ASP A 55 -23.62 -2.87 -18.16
CA ASP A 55 -24.21 -1.90 -19.09
C ASP A 55 -23.27 -0.73 -19.45
N GLY A 56 -21.97 -1.05 -19.56
CA GLY A 56 -20.93 -0.08 -19.87
C GLY A 56 -20.51 0.84 -18.70
N GLN A 57 -20.99 0.56 -17.48
CA GLN A 57 -20.65 1.32 -16.29
C GLN A 57 -19.84 0.46 -15.30
N LEU A 58 -18.82 1.05 -14.69
CA LEU A 58 -18.12 0.42 -13.59
C LEU A 58 -18.91 0.61 -12.29
N THR A 59 -19.27 -0.50 -11.68
CA THR A 59 -20.09 -0.56 -10.47
C THR A 59 -19.40 -1.33 -9.37
N GLY A 60 -19.88 -1.19 -8.14
CA GLY A 60 -19.47 -2.00 -6.99
C GLY A 60 -20.54 -1.95 -5.90
N ASN A 61 -20.49 -2.91 -4.98
CA ASN A 61 -21.50 -3.05 -3.94
C ASN A 61 -20.99 -2.53 -2.59
N ASP A 62 -21.89 -1.90 -1.84
CA ASP A 62 -21.65 -1.54 -0.45
C ASP A 62 -21.83 -2.76 0.50
N PRO A 63 -21.59 -2.61 1.82
CA PRO A 63 -21.77 -3.70 2.80
C PRO A 63 -23.18 -4.27 2.89
N ASN A 64 -24.19 -3.52 2.43
CA ASN A 64 -25.59 -3.94 2.42
C ASN A 64 -25.98 -4.63 1.10
N GLY A 65 -25.04 -4.73 0.15
CA GLY A 65 -25.26 -5.28 -1.18
C GLY A 65 -25.92 -4.29 -2.15
N ILE A 66 -25.99 -3.00 -1.80
CA ILE A 66 -26.52 -1.96 -2.69
C ILE A 66 -25.44 -1.63 -3.73
N ARG A 67 -25.84 -1.64 -5.00
CA ARG A 67 -24.95 -1.33 -6.12
C ARG A 67 -24.84 0.16 -6.34
N HIS A 68 -23.63 0.63 -6.50
CA HIS A 68 -23.29 2.01 -6.83
C HIS A 68 -22.52 2.09 -8.14
N VAL A 69 -22.78 3.11 -8.95
CA VAL A 69 -21.98 3.46 -10.12
C VAL A 69 -20.81 4.32 -9.67
N LEU A 70 -19.57 3.90 -9.91
CA LEU A 70 -18.39 4.57 -9.38
C LEU A 70 -18.18 5.97 -9.94
N ASP A 71 -18.56 6.20 -11.20
CA ASP A 71 -18.41 7.52 -11.84
C ASP A 71 -19.30 8.62 -11.21
N GLN A 72 -20.29 8.24 -10.39
CA GLN A 72 -21.15 9.19 -9.68
C GLN A 72 -20.54 9.79 -8.42
N PHE A 73 -19.35 9.34 -8.01
CA PHE A 73 -18.64 9.90 -6.87
C PHE A 73 -17.76 11.09 -7.29
N ASP A 74 -17.65 12.08 -6.41
CA ASP A 74 -16.76 13.24 -6.59
C ASP A 74 -15.32 12.88 -6.29
N ARG A 75 -15.12 11.93 -5.35
CA ARG A 75 -13.80 11.38 -5.01
C ARG A 75 -13.87 9.87 -4.81
N ILE A 76 -12.77 9.22 -5.18
CA ILE A 76 -12.57 7.78 -5.00
C ILE A 76 -11.23 7.56 -4.30
N TRP A 77 -11.25 6.83 -3.20
CA TRP A 77 -10.03 6.48 -2.48
C TRP A 77 -9.88 4.96 -2.36
N VAL A 78 -8.89 4.41 -3.04
CA VAL A 78 -8.53 3.00 -2.90
C VAL A 78 -7.71 2.84 -1.62
N VAL A 79 -8.34 2.38 -0.55
CA VAL A 79 -7.74 2.22 0.77
C VAL A 79 -7.15 0.82 0.96
N GLY A 80 -7.71 -0.17 0.28
CA GLY A 80 -7.23 -1.55 0.30
C GLY A 80 -6.94 -2.09 -1.10
N PHE A 81 -5.84 -2.82 -1.25
CA PHE A 81 -5.43 -3.36 -2.55
C PHE A 81 -6.14 -4.68 -2.91
N GLY A 82 -6.81 -5.32 -1.93
CA GLY A 82 -7.49 -6.59 -2.14
C GLY A 82 -6.56 -7.76 -2.44
N ASP A 83 -7.12 -8.80 -3.06
CA ASP A 83 -6.38 -10.01 -3.38
C ASP A 83 -5.39 -9.78 -4.53
N GLN A 84 -4.18 -10.29 -4.35
CA GLN A 84 -3.09 -10.13 -5.32
C GLN A 84 -3.41 -10.66 -6.72
N PRO A 85 -4.03 -11.82 -6.91
CA PRO A 85 -4.30 -12.37 -8.24
C PRO A 85 -5.18 -11.46 -9.13
N THR A 86 -6.09 -10.72 -8.54
CA THR A 86 -7.03 -9.84 -9.25
C THR A 86 -6.71 -8.35 -9.10
N PHE A 87 -5.55 -8.03 -8.51
CA PHE A 87 -5.14 -6.63 -8.30
C PHE A 87 -5.07 -5.84 -9.61
N LEU A 88 -4.35 -6.37 -10.62
CA LEU A 88 -4.15 -5.66 -11.88
C LEU A 88 -5.47 -5.45 -12.63
N ASP A 89 -6.34 -6.46 -12.66
CA ASP A 89 -7.65 -6.37 -13.32
C ASP A 89 -8.48 -5.24 -12.71
N ARG A 90 -8.53 -5.17 -11.37
CA ARG A 90 -9.23 -4.07 -10.68
C ARG A 90 -8.63 -2.71 -10.97
N MET A 91 -7.30 -2.59 -10.96
CA MET A 91 -6.65 -1.31 -11.30
C MET A 91 -6.92 -0.89 -12.73
N GLN A 92 -6.95 -1.82 -13.69
CA GLN A 92 -7.30 -1.55 -15.07
C GLN A 92 -8.75 -1.05 -15.19
N LEU A 93 -9.70 -1.64 -14.47
CA LEU A 93 -11.08 -1.14 -14.41
C LEU A 93 -11.14 0.28 -13.83
N LEU A 94 -10.50 0.52 -12.69
CA LEU A 94 -10.48 1.86 -12.07
C LEU A 94 -9.78 2.91 -12.94
N ARG A 95 -8.80 2.49 -13.75
CA ARG A 95 -8.08 3.39 -14.67
C ARG A 95 -8.98 3.94 -15.78
N THR A 96 -10.12 3.32 -16.06
CA THR A 96 -11.10 3.80 -17.07
C THR A 96 -11.90 5.02 -16.62
N LEU A 97 -11.95 5.28 -15.31
CA LEU A 97 -12.64 6.44 -14.73
C LEU A 97 -11.77 7.71 -14.83
N ASP A 98 -12.39 8.86 -14.61
CA ASP A 98 -11.68 10.14 -14.52
C ASP A 98 -10.67 10.12 -13.34
N GLN A 99 -9.39 10.17 -13.68
CA GLN A 99 -8.30 10.07 -12.70
C GLN A 99 -8.20 11.28 -11.75
N SER A 100 -8.80 12.41 -12.09
CA SER A 100 -8.86 13.58 -11.21
C SER A 100 -9.74 13.35 -9.97
N LYS A 101 -10.61 12.34 -10.00
CA LYS A 101 -11.44 11.92 -8.87
C LYS A 101 -10.68 11.09 -7.83
N PHE A 102 -9.54 10.51 -8.20
CA PHE A 102 -8.80 9.63 -7.29
C PHE A 102 -7.94 10.42 -6.31
N VAL A 103 -8.00 10.04 -5.02
CA VAL A 103 -7.12 10.61 -3.98
C VAL A 103 -5.67 10.22 -4.22
N ASN A 104 -5.43 8.96 -4.66
CA ASN A 104 -4.15 8.50 -5.16
C ASN A 104 -4.34 8.03 -6.60
N ASN A 105 -3.53 8.56 -7.51
CA ASN A 105 -3.57 8.19 -8.93
C ASN A 105 -3.43 6.67 -9.12
N VAL A 106 -4.28 6.07 -9.96
CA VAL A 106 -4.31 4.60 -10.18
C VAL A 106 -3.01 4.11 -10.81
N ASP A 107 -2.39 4.86 -11.72
CA ASP A 107 -1.10 4.49 -12.31
C ASP A 107 0.00 4.44 -11.24
N ALA A 108 -0.01 5.40 -10.29
CA ALA A 108 0.89 5.39 -9.15
C ALA A 108 0.63 4.16 -8.23
N LEU A 109 -0.63 3.79 -7.99
CA LEU A 109 -0.96 2.59 -7.22
C LEU A 109 -0.44 1.32 -7.89
N ILE A 110 -0.54 1.21 -9.21
CA ILE A 110 0.02 0.08 -9.98
C ILE A 110 1.53 0.04 -9.85
N TYR A 111 2.20 1.17 -10.09
CA TYR A 111 3.66 1.26 -10.09
C TYR A 111 4.26 1.02 -8.70
N LEU A 112 3.64 1.61 -7.66
CA LEU A 112 4.13 1.54 -6.29
C LEU A 112 3.65 0.30 -5.51
N HIS A 113 2.78 -0.53 -6.08
CA HIS A 113 2.28 -1.74 -5.43
C HIS A 113 3.40 -2.70 -5.05
N GLY A 114 4.35 -2.92 -5.94
CA GLY A 114 5.56 -3.68 -5.66
C GLY A 114 6.69 -2.82 -5.09
N LYS A 115 7.71 -3.46 -4.53
CA LYS A 115 8.88 -2.79 -3.94
C LYS A 115 10.12 -2.71 -4.87
N PRO A 116 10.21 -3.46 -6.01
CA PRO A 116 11.41 -3.47 -6.84
C PRO A 116 11.83 -2.10 -7.38
N HIS A 117 10.87 -1.20 -7.64
CA HIS A 117 11.16 0.15 -8.13
C HIS A 117 11.98 0.98 -7.13
N LEU A 118 11.87 0.71 -5.83
CA LEU A 118 12.58 1.42 -4.78
C LEU A 118 14.11 1.15 -4.80
N VAL A 119 14.55 0.02 -5.37
CA VAL A 119 15.95 -0.39 -5.37
C VAL A 119 16.67 -0.08 -6.68
N LEU A 120 15.98 0.59 -7.60
CA LEU A 120 16.52 1.02 -8.88
C LEU A 120 16.57 2.56 -8.94
N GLY A 121 17.42 3.09 -9.82
CA GLY A 121 17.58 4.53 -9.99
C GLY A 121 18.17 5.23 -8.76
N ASP A 122 17.86 6.51 -8.62
CA ASP A 122 18.47 7.39 -7.61
C ASP A 122 18.13 6.98 -6.16
N LEU A 123 16.99 6.38 -5.92
CA LEU A 123 16.61 5.90 -4.59
C LEU A 123 17.33 4.62 -4.20
N GLY A 124 17.84 3.83 -5.16
CA GLY A 124 18.51 2.56 -4.92
C GLY A 124 19.71 2.65 -3.98
N GLN A 125 20.44 3.77 -4.02
CA GLN A 125 21.60 4.02 -3.14
C GLN A 125 21.24 4.09 -1.64
N HIS A 126 19.99 4.33 -1.31
CA HIS A 126 19.48 4.41 0.07
C HIS A 126 18.94 3.07 0.57
N HIS A 127 19.01 2.02 -0.24
CA HIS A 127 18.55 0.69 0.11
C HIS A 127 19.69 -0.28 0.36
N PRO A 128 19.54 -1.26 1.26
CA PRO A 128 20.49 -2.36 1.40
C PRO A 128 20.59 -3.14 0.08
N GLN A 129 21.68 -3.88 -0.08
CA GLN A 129 21.85 -4.76 -1.24
C GLN A 129 20.59 -5.59 -1.46
N THR A 130 20.05 -5.53 -2.67
CA THR A 130 18.78 -6.17 -2.99
C THR A 130 18.89 -6.93 -4.32
N ILE A 131 18.29 -8.12 -4.35
CA ILE A 131 18.18 -8.98 -5.53
C ILE A 131 16.71 -9.29 -5.73
N VAL A 132 16.20 -9.09 -6.95
CA VAL A 132 14.83 -9.41 -7.34
C VAL A 132 14.86 -10.40 -8.49
N SER A 133 14.23 -11.55 -8.32
CA SER A 133 14.22 -12.58 -9.37
C SER A 133 13.01 -13.52 -9.23
N ALA A 134 12.52 -14.02 -10.35
CA ALA A 134 11.61 -15.16 -10.40
C ALA A 134 12.36 -16.50 -10.48
N ASN A 135 13.70 -16.47 -10.67
CA ASN A 135 14.52 -17.67 -10.73
C ASN A 135 15.04 -18.03 -9.34
N PRO A 136 14.59 -19.16 -8.74
CA PRO A 136 15.00 -19.56 -7.40
C PRO A 136 16.51 -19.82 -7.30
N GLN A 137 17.15 -20.28 -8.37
CA GLN A 137 18.59 -20.54 -8.36
C GLN A 137 19.42 -19.25 -8.22
N THR A 138 18.98 -18.15 -8.84
CA THR A 138 19.62 -16.84 -8.68
C THR A 138 19.62 -16.41 -7.22
N LEU A 139 18.46 -16.52 -6.56
CA LEU A 139 18.29 -16.14 -5.14
C LEU A 139 19.06 -17.08 -4.22
N LEU A 140 18.99 -18.40 -4.47
CA LEU A 140 19.72 -19.40 -3.69
C LEU A 140 21.23 -19.16 -3.73
N SER A 141 21.77 -18.91 -4.92
CA SER A 141 23.21 -18.61 -5.08
C SER A 141 23.66 -17.39 -4.30
N ALA A 142 22.79 -16.39 -4.13
CA ALA A 142 23.07 -15.21 -3.30
C ALA A 142 23.17 -15.58 -1.82
N VAL A 143 22.22 -16.36 -1.29
CA VAL A 143 22.23 -16.82 0.10
C VAL A 143 23.44 -17.72 0.38
N GLU A 144 23.84 -18.55 -0.57
CA GLU A 144 25.00 -19.47 -0.44
C GLU A 144 26.34 -18.73 -0.41
N ARG A 145 26.46 -17.57 -1.02
CA ARG A 145 27.66 -16.71 -0.88
C ARG A 145 27.86 -16.20 0.54
N GLY A 146 26.83 -16.21 1.38
CA GLY A 146 26.89 -15.81 2.78
C GLY A 146 26.10 -14.53 3.04
N GLY A 147 26.25 -14.01 4.29
CA GLY A 147 25.43 -12.90 4.77
C GLY A 147 24.10 -13.34 5.37
N ALA A 148 23.38 -12.39 5.90
CA ALA A 148 22.01 -12.53 6.38
C ALA A 148 21.06 -11.77 5.46
N TRP A 149 20.02 -12.43 5.02
CA TRP A 149 19.08 -11.91 4.04
C TRP A 149 17.64 -11.93 4.59
N ILE A 150 16.85 -11.00 4.15
CA ILE A 150 15.38 -11.03 4.29
C ILE A 150 14.80 -11.43 2.93
N GLY A 151 14.21 -12.61 2.86
CA GLY A 151 13.44 -13.08 1.70
C GLY A 151 11.97 -12.72 1.84
N LYS A 152 11.38 -12.13 0.81
CA LYS A 152 9.99 -11.66 0.84
C LYS A 152 9.39 -11.57 -0.57
N PRO A 153 8.04 -11.61 -0.72
CA PRO A 153 7.39 -11.26 -1.98
C PRO A 153 7.69 -9.81 -2.37
N THR A 154 7.66 -9.52 -3.67
CA THR A 154 7.81 -8.14 -4.18
C THR A 154 6.66 -7.24 -3.75
N ALA A 155 5.44 -7.79 -3.64
CA ALA A 155 4.26 -7.12 -3.12
C ALA A 155 3.69 -7.91 -1.94
N GLY A 156 3.15 -7.22 -0.96
CA GLY A 156 2.56 -7.84 0.23
C GLY A 156 2.58 -6.92 1.43
N SER A 157 1.79 -7.26 2.44
CA SER A 157 1.60 -6.48 3.66
C SER A 157 1.58 -7.39 4.89
N PHE A 158 1.62 -6.77 6.07
CA PHE A 158 1.51 -7.43 7.39
C PHE A 158 2.64 -8.44 7.71
N GLY A 159 3.77 -8.38 7.01
CA GLY A 159 4.90 -9.29 7.25
C GLY A 159 4.63 -10.74 6.83
N ARG A 160 3.60 -10.99 6.02
CA ARG A 160 3.36 -12.34 5.48
C ARG A 160 4.47 -12.72 4.52
N ASP A 161 4.92 -13.98 4.60
CA ASP A 161 5.98 -14.56 3.77
C ASP A 161 7.30 -13.78 3.83
N VAL A 162 7.62 -13.22 5.00
CA VAL A 162 8.91 -12.58 5.28
C VAL A 162 9.77 -13.54 6.11
N PHE A 163 10.91 -13.94 5.54
CA PHE A 163 11.81 -14.95 6.13
C PHE A 163 13.23 -14.42 6.27
N THR A 164 13.86 -14.73 7.39
CA THR A 164 15.32 -14.56 7.52
C THR A 164 16.03 -15.76 6.92
N LEU A 165 17.00 -15.52 6.03
CA LEU A 165 17.75 -16.52 5.29
C LEU A 165 19.25 -16.34 5.48
N THR A 166 19.93 -17.44 5.78
CA THR A 166 21.39 -17.56 5.83
C THR A 166 21.84 -18.85 5.14
N LYS A 167 23.13 -18.96 4.83
CA LYS A 167 23.69 -20.20 4.25
C LYS A 167 23.53 -21.42 5.15
N THR A 168 23.36 -21.23 6.46
CA THR A 168 23.20 -22.31 7.46
C THR A 168 21.75 -22.72 7.65
N ASN A 169 20.78 -21.96 7.12
CA ASN A 169 19.37 -22.32 7.19
C ASN A 169 19.09 -23.55 6.30
N SER A 170 18.72 -24.67 6.92
CA SER A 170 18.46 -25.93 6.21
C SER A 170 17.30 -25.85 5.22
N ASN A 171 16.30 -25.01 5.50
CA ASN A 171 15.09 -24.83 4.70
C ASN A 171 15.20 -23.73 3.63
N ARG A 172 16.38 -23.10 3.46
CA ARG A 172 16.56 -21.95 2.55
C ARG A 172 16.06 -22.20 1.12
N ARG A 173 16.30 -23.42 0.58
CA ARG A 173 15.83 -23.80 -0.76
C ARG A 173 14.31 -23.83 -0.84
N ALA A 174 13.64 -24.52 0.08
CA ALA A 174 12.20 -24.63 0.11
C ALA A 174 11.52 -23.25 0.29
N ILE A 175 12.09 -22.39 1.13
CA ILE A 175 11.59 -21.03 1.33
C ILE A 175 11.72 -20.21 0.04
N ILE A 176 12.86 -20.27 -0.65
CA ILE A 176 13.06 -19.54 -1.91
C ILE A 176 12.14 -20.06 -3.01
N GLU A 177 11.97 -21.37 -3.13
CA GLU A 177 11.03 -21.98 -4.07
C GLU A 177 9.60 -21.56 -3.77
N HIS A 178 9.18 -21.55 -2.50
CA HIS A 178 7.88 -21.02 -2.08
C HIS A 178 7.70 -19.55 -2.49
N LEU A 179 8.66 -18.68 -2.19
CA LEU A 179 8.59 -17.27 -2.51
C LEU A 179 8.51 -16.98 -4.02
N THR A 180 9.13 -17.83 -4.85
CA THR A 180 9.15 -17.66 -6.30
C THR A 180 8.03 -18.41 -7.02
N GLN A 181 7.22 -19.17 -6.29
CA GLN A 181 6.13 -19.99 -6.88
C GLN A 181 5.10 -19.13 -7.65
N SER A 182 4.82 -17.92 -7.16
CA SER A 182 3.84 -17.00 -7.75
C SER A 182 4.48 -15.88 -8.58
N GLY A 183 5.79 -15.92 -8.84
CA GLY A 183 6.49 -14.92 -9.63
C GLY A 183 7.77 -14.40 -8.97
N PHE A 184 7.95 -13.08 -9.00
CA PHE A 184 9.17 -12.46 -8.48
C PHE A 184 9.21 -12.44 -6.95
N ALA A 185 10.36 -12.79 -6.40
CA ALA A 185 10.69 -12.61 -5.00
C ALA A 185 11.89 -11.66 -4.84
N MET A 186 12.01 -11.10 -3.65
CA MET A 186 13.07 -10.16 -3.28
C MET A 186 13.90 -10.75 -2.15
N LEU A 187 15.22 -10.77 -2.33
CA LEU A 187 16.19 -10.92 -1.25
C LEU A 187 16.81 -9.56 -0.97
N GLN A 188 16.78 -9.13 0.27
CA GLN A 188 17.36 -7.89 0.72
C GLN A 188 18.29 -8.15 1.90
N GLU A 189 19.49 -7.59 1.90
CA GLU A 189 20.40 -7.69 3.01
C GLU A 189 19.73 -7.26 4.31
N ARG A 190 19.91 -8.05 5.36
CA ARG A 190 19.30 -7.77 6.67
C ARG A 190 20.00 -6.58 7.32
N VAL A 191 19.25 -5.53 7.60
CA VAL A 191 19.69 -4.38 8.38
C VAL A 191 19.29 -4.61 9.84
N GLU A 192 20.27 -4.51 10.74
CA GLU A 192 20.01 -4.55 12.17
C GLU A 192 19.55 -3.15 12.62
N THR A 193 18.33 -3.06 13.09
CA THR A 193 17.76 -1.82 13.63
C THR A 193 16.82 -2.13 14.79
N THR A 194 16.72 -1.23 15.72
CA THR A 194 15.78 -1.29 16.86
C THR A 194 14.60 -0.35 16.68
N VAL A 195 14.72 0.62 15.79
CA VAL A 195 13.69 1.62 15.52
C VAL A 195 13.51 1.79 14.01
N GLU A 196 12.26 1.70 13.55
CA GLU A 196 11.84 2.07 12.21
C GLU A 196 11.10 3.40 12.28
N LYS A 197 11.51 4.41 11.53
CA LYS A 197 10.78 5.68 11.43
C LYS A 197 9.83 5.66 10.25
N ARG A 198 8.64 6.22 10.43
CA ARG A 198 7.61 6.42 9.42
C ARG A 198 7.36 7.90 9.19
N PHE A 199 7.50 8.33 7.96
CA PHE A 199 7.24 9.69 7.51
C PHE A 199 5.92 9.71 6.76
N LEU A 200 4.99 10.55 7.21
CA LEU A 200 3.67 10.70 6.61
C LEU A 200 3.68 11.92 5.69
N ILE A 201 3.33 11.70 4.43
CA ILE A 201 3.34 12.72 3.40
C ILE A 201 1.93 12.86 2.84
N ALA A 202 1.46 14.11 2.68
CA ALA A 202 0.23 14.44 1.99
C ALA A 202 0.53 15.47 0.89
N GLY A 203 0.28 15.09 -0.36
CA GLY A 203 0.75 15.86 -1.52
C GLY A 203 2.27 15.99 -1.49
N SER A 204 2.77 17.22 -1.46
CA SER A 204 4.22 17.51 -1.38
C SER A 204 4.69 17.88 0.04
N GLN A 205 3.87 17.64 1.08
CA GLN A 205 4.18 18.08 2.44
C GLN A 205 4.41 16.90 3.38
N LEU A 206 5.47 16.98 4.18
CA LEU A 206 5.66 16.10 5.33
C LEU A 206 4.72 16.56 6.45
N ILE A 207 3.74 15.71 6.82
CA ILE A 207 2.71 16.03 7.82
C ILE A 207 2.98 15.39 9.18
N GLY A 208 3.90 14.45 9.27
CA GLY A 208 4.25 13.83 10.54
C GLY A 208 5.33 12.76 10.43
N VAL A 209 5.91 12.44 11.58
CA VAL A 209 6.86 11.34 11.74
C VAL A 209 6.57 10.59 13.03
N TYR A 210 6.71 9.28 13.01
CA TYR A 210 6.65 8.44 14.20
C TYR A 210 7.61 7.26 14.07
N GLY A 211 8.11 6.79 15.22
CA GLY A 211 8.93 5.60 15.30
C GLY A 211 8.11 4.36 15.65
N LYS A 212 8.66 3.21 15.29
CA LYS A 212 8.21 1.91 15.79
C LYS A 212 9.39 1.17 16.38
N SER A 213 9.27 0.78 17.63
CA SER A 213 10.20 -0.16 18.24
C SER A 213 9.73 -1.59 18.02
N HIS A 214 10.65 -2.51 17.83
CA HIS A 214 10.35 -3.92 17.64
C HIS A 214 11.43 -4.80 18.30
N THR A 215 11.03 -5.99 18.68
CA THR A 215 11.91 -7.00 19.26
C THR A 215 12.21 -8.16 18.29
N ASP A 216 11.56 -8.18 17.14
CA ASP A 216 11.67 -9.18 16.06
C ASP A 216 12.05 -8.50 14.75
N HIS A 217 12.48 -9.27 13.73
CA HIS A 217 12.77 -8.78 12.39
C HIS A 217 11.56 -8.20 11.63
N ARG A 218 10.35 -8.34 12.19
CA ARG A 218 9.10 -7.80 11.65
C ARG A 218 8.67 -6.57 12.44
N SER A 219 8.77 -5.40 11.84
CA SER A 219 8.48 -4.10 12.45
C SER A 219 7.06 -3.58 12.19
N ASN A 220 6.07 -4.46 11.97
CA ASN A 220 4.70 -4.01 11.77
C ASN A 220 3.88 -4.04 13.07
N LEU A 221 2.84 -3.18 13.17
CA LEU A 221 1.97 -3.10 14.34
C LEU A 221 1.25 -4.42 14.61
N ALA A 222 0.90 -5.18 13.58
CA ALA A 222 0.26 -6.49 13.71
C ALA A 222 1.19 -7.53 14.37
N ALA A 223 2.51 -7.31 14.36
CA ALA A 223 3.52 -8.12 15.05
C ALA A 223 3.90 -7.57 16.45
N GLY A 224 3.13 -6.61 16.99
CA GLY A 224 3.33 -6.08 18.34
C GLY A 224 4.31 -4.90 18.43
N SER A 225 4.66 -4.26 17.33
CA SER A 225 5.45 -3.01 17.36
C SER A 225 4.70 -1.91 18.10
N VAL A 226 5.41 -1.13 18.91
CA VAL A 226 4.84 -0.01 19.65
C VAL A 226 5.19 1.30 18.95
N PRO A 227 4.19 2.15 18.61
CA PRO A 227 4.47 3.47 18.07
C PRO A 227 5.09 4.37 19.14
N THR A 228 6.09 5.13 18.77
CA THR A 228 6.80 6.08 19.63
C THR A 228 6.90 7.44 18.94
N ILE A 229 6.88 8.49 19.74
CA ILE A 229 7.17 9.84 19.25
C ILE A 229 8.67 9.91 19.00
N VAL A 230 9.05 10.37 17.81
CA VAL A 230 10.45 10.54 17.42
C VAL A 230 10.61 11.84 16.62
N ASP A 231 11.77 12.44 16.72
CA ASP A 231 12.15 13.58 15.89
C ASP A 231 12.84 13.11 14.60
N ALA A 232 12.60 13.84 13.52
CA ALA A 232 13.33 13.67 12.29
C ALA A 232 14.64 14.49 12.32
N THR A 233 15.72 13.88 11.88
CA THR A 233 16.99 14.59 11.65
C THR A 233 16.93 15.37 10.34
N SER A 234 17.80 16.37 10.16
CA SER A 234 17.89 17.13 8.91
C SER A 234 18.19 16.24 7.70
N ALA A 235 19.05 15.25 7.84
CA ALA A 235 19.39 14.30 6.77
C ALA A 235 18.18 13.42 6.39
N GLU A 236 17.38 13.01 7.35
CA GLU A 236 16.14 12.25 7.09
C GLU A 236 15.10 13.11 6.37
N ILE A 237 14.97 14.39 6.74
CA ILE A 237 14.08 15.33 6.06
C ILE A 237 14.51 15.53 4.60
N GLU A 238 15.81 15.73 4.35
CA GLU A 238 16.37 15.86 3.00
C GLU A 238 16.11 14.61 2.14
N LEU A 239 16.24 13.41 2.72
CA LEU A 239 15.91 12.16 2.05
C LEU A 239 14.41 12.10 1.71
N VAL A 240 13.54 12.49 2.63
CA VAL A 240 12.09 12.52 2.40
C VAL A 240 11.73 13.50 1.28
N GLU A 241 12.32 14.69 1.26
CA GLU A 241 12.14 15.66 0.18
C GLU A 241 12.61 15.12 -1.18
N THR A 242 13.69 14.35 -1.18
CA THR A 242 14.16 13.66 -2.40
C THR A 242 13.15 12.63 -2.87
N CYS A 243 12.58 11.83 -1.96
CA CYS A 243 11.50 10.89 -2.28
C CYS A 243 10.27 11.61 -2.83
N ILE A 244 9.87 12.74 -2.24
CA ILE A 244 8.73 13.54 -2.71
C ILE A 244 8.96 14.03 -4.14
N ARG A 245 10.16 14.56 -4.44
CA ARG A 245 10.52 15.01 -5.80
C ARG A 245 10.53 13.86 -6.81
N TRP A 246 10.90 12.68 -6.38
CA TRP A 246 10.89 11.48 -7.25
C TRP A 246 9.49 10.96 -7.55
N LEU A 247 8.53 11.15 -6.63
CA LEU A 247 7.16 10.69 -6.76
C LEU A 247 6.26 11.65 -7.56
N ASN A 248 6.63 12.93 -7.69
CA ASN A 248 5.90 13.96 -8.43
C ASN A 248 6.49 14.20 -9.82
#